data_5ffeedb2127a31d8ea51689b4db984fb
#
_entry.id   5ffeedb2127a31d8ea51689b4db984fb
#
_cell.length_a   1.000
_cell.length_b   1.000
_cell.length_c   1.000
_cell.angle_alpha   90.00
_cell.angle_beta   90.00
_cell.angle_gamma   90.00
#
_symmetry.space_group_name_H-M   'P 1'
#
loop_
_entity.id
_entity.type
_entity.pdbx_description
1 polymer ?
#
loop_
_entity_poly.entity_id
_entity_poly.type
_entity_poly.pdbx_seq_one_letter_code
_entity_poly.pdbx_strand_id
1 'polypeptide(L)'
;MHRVLITGITGYIGAHLARNLLPDCEVCGLVREPRNLEYLGDIHSSIRFVGYDGTYTCMEAAIESCQPDRVYHLAAYYTGGRSPEQLASLLDANIVLGAHLLEAMAEHKIPALVWASTVMAHYRGKPYCPLNLYAATKQAFSDLLAYYTDAGLLRAVTLVLSDTYGPGDRRPKVLNLIQDAARTGEA
;
A
#
# COMPACT_ATOMS: atom_id res chain seq x y z
N MET A 1 15.28 -10.36 -15.53
CA MET A 1 14.43 -10.51 -14.34
C MET A 1 13.71 -9.19 -14.15
N HIS A 2 12.41 -9.18 -13.90
CA HIS A 2 11.66 -7.94 -13.68
C HIS A 2 11.99 -7.38 -12.30
N ARG A 3 12.08 -6.05 -12.20
CA ARG A 3 12.26 -5.34 -10.93
C ARG A 3 10.95 -4.74 -10.47
N VAL A 4 10.58 -4.98 -9.23
CA VAL A 4 9.32 -4.47 -8.67
C VAL A 4 9.59 -3.69 -7.38
N LEU A 5 8.88 -2.59 -7.20
CA LEU A 5 8.86 -1.85 -5.93
C LEU A 5 7.51 -2.06 -5.26
N ILE A 6 7.55 -2.43 -3.97
CA ILE A 6 6.34 -2.62 -3.16
C ILE A 6 6.35 -1.61 -2.01
N THR A 7 5.40 -0.68 -1.99
CA THR A 7 5.14 0.12 -0.79
C THR A 7 4.18 -0.65 0.12
N GLY A 8 4.33 -0.55 1.44
CA GLY A 8 3.55 -1.35 2.37
C GLY A 8 3.92 -2.83 2.39
N ILE A 9 5.14 -3.17 1.97
CA ILE A 9 5.67 -4.54 1.90
C ILE A 9 5.68 -5.24 3.26
N THR A 10 5.81 -4.50 4.35
CA THR A 10 5.82 -5.04 5.73
C THR A 10 4.42 -5.37 6.25
N GLY A 11 3.36 -4.99 5.53
CA GLY A 11 1.98 -5.34 5.86
C GLY A 11 1.61 -6.74 5.36
N TYR A 12 0.47 -7.26 5.83
CA TYR A 12 -0.03 -8.59 5.49
C TYR A 12 -0.07 -8.85 3.97
N ILE A 13 -0.74 -7.98 3.20
CA ILE A 13 -0.88 -8.15 1.75
C ILE A 13 0.48 -8.00 1.05
N GLY A 14 1.26 -7.00 1.45
CA GLY A 14 2.57 -6.72 0.85
C GLY A 14 3.55 -7.87 1.03
N ALA A 15 3.59 -8.47 2.21
CA ALA A 15 4.46 -9.61 2.49
C ALA A 15 4.06 -10.87 1.69
N HIS A 16 2.75 -11.15 1.58
CA HIS A 16 2.27 -12.24 0.74
C HIS A 16 2.58 -12.01 -0.74
N LEU A 17 2.40 -10.79 -1.24
CA LEU A 17 2.76 -10.43 -2.61
C LEU A 17 4.26 -10.61 -2.85
N ALA A 18 5.11 -10.09 -1.95
CA ALA A 18 6.56 -10.23 -2.06
C ALA A 18 6.98 -11.71 -2.14
N ARG A 19 6.43 -12.56 -1.28
CA ARG A 19 6.71 -14.01 -1.27
C ARG A 19 6.38 -14.67 -2.61
N ASN A 20 5.28 -14.26 -3.24
CA ASN A 20 4.87 -14.80 -4.55
C ASN A 20 5.69 -14.24 -5.73
N LEU A 21 6.27 -13.03 -5.60
CA LEU A 21 7.03 -12.41 -6.68
C LEU A 21 8.52 -12.76 -6.66
N LEU A 22 9.09 -13.08 -5.49
CA LEU A 22 10.52 -13.38 -5.33
C LEU A 22 11.07 -14.46 -6.27
N PRO A 23 10.34 -15.53 -6.64
CA PRO A 23 10.85 -16.53 -7.58
C PRO A 23 11.18 -15.96 -8.97
N ASP A 24 10.45 -14.93 -9.41
CA ASP A 24 10.50 -14.42 -10.79
C ASP A 24 10.96 -12.96 -10.89
N CYS A 25 11.03 -12.23 -9.76
CA CYS A 25 11.31 -10.80 -9.72
C CYS A 25 12.40 -10.46 -8.70
N GLU A 26 13.14 -9.40 -9.00
CA GLU A 26 13.91 -8.66 -7.99
C GLU A 26 12.96 -7.73 -7.22
N VAL A 27 12.80 -7.96 -5.92
CA VAL A 27 11.83 -7.25 -5.09
C VAL A 27 12.52 -6.17 -4.26
N CYS A 28 12.11 -4.92 -4.48
CA CYS A 28 12.43 -3.78 -3.62
C CYS A 28 11.25 -3.47 -2.70
N GLY A 29 11.53 -3.20 -1.44
CA GLY A 29 10.51 -2.79 -0.47
C GLY A 29 10.75 -1.36 0.03
N LEU A 30 9.78 -0.44 -0.20
CA LEU A 30 9.82 0.89 0.37
C LEU A 30 9.31 0.83 1.81
N VAL A 31 10.14 1.27 2.76
CA VAL A 31 9.84 1.16 4.20
C VAL A 31 10.15 2.46 4.93
N ARG A 32 9.43 2.71 6.03
CA ARG A 32 9.76 3.73 7.05
C ARG A 32 10.49 3.06 8.21
N GLU A 33 11.38 3.77 8.85
CA GLU A 33 12.05 3.28 10.06
C GLU A 33 11.34 3.78 11.33
N PRO A 34 11.27 3.00 12.39
CA PRO A 34 11.66 1.59 12.47
C PRO A 34 10.67 0.68 11.72
N ARG A 35 11.19 -0.36 11.07
CA ARG A 35 10.38 -1.30 10.28
C ARG A 35 10.01 -2.55 11.08
N ASN A 36 8.76 -2.97 10.95
CA ASN A 36 8.31 -4.27 11.44
C ASN A 36 8.38 -5.30 10.30
N LEU A 37 9.19 -6.34 10.46
CA LEU A 37 9.42 -7.38 9.46
C LEU A 37 8.65 -8.68 9.76
N GLU A 38 7.75 -8.69 10.72
CA GLU A 38 7.10 -9.89 11.25
C GLU A 38 6.38 -10.72 10.17
N TYR A 39 5.66 -10.08 9.24
CA TYR A 39 4.99 -10.77 8.14
C TYR A 39 5.96 -11.28 7.06
N LEU A 40 7.15 -10.70 6.96
CA LEU A 40 8.16 -11.09 5.97
C LEU A 40 8.92 -12.35 6.40
N GLY A 41 9.12 -12.54 7.72
CA GLY A 41 9.73 -13.75 8.27
C GLY A 41 11.04 -14.12 7.56
N ASP A 42 11.05 -15.29 6.96
CA ASP A 42 12.19 -15.91 6.27
C ASP A 42 12.62 -15.21 4.98
N ILE A 43 11.69 -14.53 4.30
CA ILE A 43 11.99 -13.90 3.00
C ILE A 43 12.65 -12.52 3.09
N HIS A 44 12.75 -11.92 4.29
CA HIS A 44 13.24 -10.55 4.43
C HIS A 44 14.67 -10.36 3.89
N SER A 45 15.53 -11.38 3.99
CA SER A 45 16.92 -11.33 3.48
C SER A 45 17.01 -11.33 1.94
N SER A 46 15.95 -11.74 1.25
CA SER A 46 15.87 -11.74 -0.21
C SER A 46 15.28 -10.46 -0.79
N ILE A 47 14.90 -9.50 0.07
CA ILE A 47 14.29 -8.24 -0.32
C ILE A 47 15.28 -7.11 -0.16
N ARG A 48 15.42 -6.28 -1.20
CA ARG A 48 16.16 -5.03 -1.12
C ARG A 48 15.28 -3.96 -0.49
N PHE A 49 15.62 -3.49 0.70
CA PHE A 49 14.89 -2.40 1.34
C PHE A 49 15.46 -1.04 0.98
N VAL A 50 14.57 -0.08 0.71
CA VAL A 50 14.86 1.33 0.52
C VAL A 50 14.04 2.14 1.51
N GLY A 51 14.68 3.13 2.14
CA GLY A 51 14.05 3.99 3.15
C GLY A 51 13.14 5.05 2.53
N TYR A 52 12.17 5.53 3.32
CA TYR A 52 11.37 6.71 3.01
C TYR A 52 11.15 7.51 4.29
N ASP A 53 11.60 8.76 4.29
CA ASP A 53 11.58 9.68 5.43
C ASP A 53 10.42 10.70 5.42
N GLY A 54 9.55 10.62 4.41
CA GLY A 54 8.45 11.57 4.21
C GLY A 54 8.74 12.65 3.16
N THR A 55 9.96 12.73 2.63
CA THR A 55 10.35 13.74 1.65
C THR A 55 10.26 13.22 0.21
N TYR A 56 10.03 14.15 -0.73
CA TYR A 56 10.08 13.83 -2.17
C TYR A 56 11.48 13.36 -2.59
N THR A 57 12.53 14.04 -2.16
CA THR A 57 13.93 13.68 -2.48
C THR A 57 14.26 12.24 -2.08
N CYS A 58 13.76 11.78 -0.93
CA CYS A 58 13.97 10.39 -0.51
C CYS A 58 13.19 9.41 -1.39
N MET A 59 11.97 9.75 -1.83
CA MET A 59 11.19 8.95 -2.77
C MET A 59 11.87 8.85 -4.12
N GLU A 60 12.34 9.97 -4.66
CA GLU A 60 13.08 10.05 -5.92
C GLU A 60 14.32 9.15 -5.89
N ALA A 61 15.14 9.27 -4.84
CA ALA A 61 16.33 8.42 -4.65
C ALA A 61 15.97 6.93 -4.55
N ALA A 62 14.84 6.58 -3.93
CA ALA A 62 14.37 5.20 -3.86
C ALA A 62 13.98 4.66 -5.24
N ILE A 63 13.25 5.42 -6.05
CA ILE A 63 12.88 5.07 -7.44
C ILE A 63 14.14 4.93 -8.30
N GLU A 64 15.04 5.91 -8.26
CA GLU A 64 16.31 5.88 -9.00
C GLU A 64 17.16 4.66 -8.64
N SER A 65 17.27 4.37 -7.35
CA SER A 65 18.03 3.22 -6.84
C SER A 65 17.43 1.87 -7.25
N CYS A 66 16.11 1.73 -7.22
CA CYS A 66 15.42 0.48 -7.55
C CYS A 66 15.18 0.31 -9.05
N GLN A 67 14.95 1.39 -9.79
CA GLN A 67 14.57 1.39 -11.21
C GLN A 67 13.52 0.32 -11.53
N PRO A 68 12.34 0.35 -10.90
CA PRO A 68 11.37 -0.72 -11.04
C PRO A 68 10.67 -0.68 -12.41
N ASP A 69 10.39 -1.84 -12.97
CA ASP A 69 9.53 -1.98 -14.16
C ASP A 69 8.05 -1.78 -13.80
N ARG A 70 7.72 -2.00 -12.51
CA ARG A 70 6.37 -1.90 -11.95
C ARG A 70 6.40 -1.58 -10.46
N VAL A 71 5.42 -0.77 -10.04
CA VAL A 71 5.21 -0.46 -8.63
C VAL A 71 3.89 -1.05 -8.14
N TYR A 72 3.92 -1.65 -6.94
CA TYR A 72 2.74 -2.06 -6.19
C TYR A 72 2.57 -1.13 -4.99
N HIS A 73 1.59 -0.24 -5.07
CA HIS A 73 1.31 0.72 -4.00
C HIS A 73 0.24 0.17 -3.04
N LEU A 74 0.70 -0.49 -1.98
CA LEU A 74 -0.13 -1.13 -0.95
C LEU A 74 -0.03 -0.42 0.40
N ALA A 75 0.88 0.55 0.56
CA ALA A 75 1.00 1.34 1.77
C ALA A 75 -0.29 2.11 2.05
N ALA A 76 -0.76 2.01 3.26
CA ALA A 76 -1.88 2.77 3.77
C ALA A 76 -1.85 2.79 5.29
N TYR A 77 -2.37 3.87 5.89
CA TYR A 77 -2.69 3.94 7.30
C TYR A 77 -4.20 3.92 7.46
N TYR A 78 -4.70 3.04 8.33
CA TYR A 78 -6.11 2.94 8.67
C TYR A 78 -6.32 3.29 10.14
N THR A 79 -7.29 4.16 10.41
CA THR A 79 -7.79 4.43 11.75
C THR A 79 -9.28 4.74 11.70
N GLY A 80 -10.01 4.36 12.74
CA GLY A 80 -11.40 4.79 12.97
C GLY A 80 -11.49 6.10 13.76
N GLY A 81 -10.36 6.61 14.27
CA GLY A 81 -10.32 7.84 15.07
C GLY A 81 -10.18 9.10 14.22
N ARG A 82 -10.27 10.27 14.89
CA ARG A 82 -10.24 11.61 14.27
C ARG A 82 -9.40 12.61 15.07
N SER A 83 -8.40 12.15 15.86
CA SER A 83 -7.49 13.08 16.50
C SER A 83 -6.62 13.81 15.47
N PRO A 84 -6.05 14.99 15.78
CA PRO A 84 -5.15 15.72 14.88
C PRO A 84 -3.96 14.86 14.41
N GLU A 85 -3.39 14.04 15.28
CA GLU A 85 -2.25 13.17 14.99
C GLU A 85 -2.65 12.02 14.04
N GLN A 86 -3.84 11.47 14.24
CA GLN A 86 -4.40 10.44 13.34
C GLN A 86 -4.74 11.01 11.97
N LEU A 87 -5.24 12.26 11.92
CA LEU A 87 -5.48 12.95 10.66
C LEU A 87 -4.17 13.18 9.90
N ALA A 88 -3.14 13.71 10.56
CA ALA A 88 -1.82 13.91 9.95
C ALA A 88 -1.28 12.58 9.39
N SER A 89 -1.29 11.51 10.18
CA SER A 89 -0.85 10.18 9.76
C SER A 89 -1.63 9.62 8.56
N LEU A 90 -2.96 9.89 8.50
CA LEU A 90 -3.79 9.51 7.36
C LEU A 90 -3.40 10.25 6.09
N LEU A 91 -3.19 11.56 6.16
CA LEU A 91 -2.80 12.38 5.02
C LEU A 91 -1.42 11.99 4.52
N ASP A 92 -0.44 11.87 5.42
CA ASP A 92 0.94 11.51 5.08
C ASP A 92 1.02 10.13 4.41
N ALA A 93 0.35 9.12 4.99
CA ALA A 93 0.47 7.75 4.48
C ALA A 93 -0.38 7.48 3.25
N ASN A 94 -1.57 8.12 3.13
CA ASN A 94 -2.53 7.77 2.10
C ASN A 94 -2.56 8.76 0.93
N ILE A 95 -2.02 9.97 1.10
CA ILE A 95 -2.00 11.01 0.07
C ILE A 95 -0.58 11.43 -0.24
N VAL A 96 0.18 11.95 0.75
CA VAL A 96 1.50 12.55 0.49
C VAL A 96 2.50 11.53 -0.05
N LEU A 97 2.62 10.36 0.59
CA LEU A 97 3.48 9.27 0.12
C LEU A 97 3.13 8.87 -1.32
N GLY A 98 1.84 8.74 -1.60
CA GLY A 98 1.36 8.39 -2.93
C GLY A 98 1.62 9.48 -3.98
N ALA A 99 1.45 10.77 -3.63
CA ALA A 99 1.75 11.89 -4.51
C ALA A 99 3.25 11.94 -4.86
N HIS A 100 4.14 11.81 -3.86
CA HIS A 100 5.58 11.71 -4.09
C HIS A 100 5.93 10.52 -5.00
N LEU A 101 5.27 9.38 -4.80
CA LEU A 101 5.48 8.18 -5.62
C LEU A 101 5.07 8.42 -7.08
N LEU A 102 3.90 9.01 -7.34
CA LEU A 102 3.41 9.29 -8.69
C LEU A 102 4.34 10.25 -9.43
N GLU A 103 4.79 11.31 -8.77
CA GLU A 103 5.71 12.29 -9.37
C GLU A 103 7.05 11.64 -9.69
N ALA A 104 7.67 10.92 -8.75
CA ALA A 104 8.93 10.23 -8.99
C ALA A 104 8.82 9.16 -10.10
N MET A 105 7.68 8.44 -10.17
CA MET A 105 7.41 7.51 -11.27
C MET A 105 7.34 8.21 -12.62
N ALA A 106 6.68 9.37 -12.70
CA ALA A 106 6.54 10.16 -13.93
C ALA A 106 7.90 10.68 -14.40
N GLU A 107 8.69 11.28 -13.51
CA GLU A 107 10.03 11.82 -13.83
C GLU A 107 10.99 10.73 -14.30
N HIS A 108 11.01 9.58 -13.65
CA HIS A 108 11.86 8.44 -14.00
C HIS A 108 11.26 7.50 -15.06
N LYS A 109 10.09 7.86 -15.63
CA LYS A 109 9.40 7.11 -16.68
C LYS A 109 9.07 5.66 -16.30
N ILE A 110 8.72 5.44 -15.03
CA ILE A 110 8.26 4.13 -14.55
C ILE A 110 6.83 3.89 -15.04
N PRO A 111 6.59 2.88 -15.91
CA PRO A 111 5.40 2.87 -16.74
C PRO A 111 4.14 2.31 -16.08
N ALA A 112 4.27 1.58 -14.95
CA ALA A 112 3.16 0.76 -14.46
C ALA A 112 2.99 0.80 -12.94
N LEU A 113 1.77 1.10 -12.50
CA LEU A 113 1.33 1.09 -11.12
C LEU A 113 0.17 0.10 -10.90
N VAL A 114 0.26 -0.71 -9.86
CA VAL A 114 -0.89 -1.43 -9.29
C VAL A 114 -1.18 -0.83 -7.92
N TRP A 115 -2.38 -0.32 -7.73
CA TRP A 115 -2.78 0.35 -6.50
C TRP A 115 -3.96 -0.34 -5.82
N ALA A 116 -3.88 -0.49 -4.50
CA ALA A 116 -4.95 -1.02 -3.67
C ALA A 116 -5.88 0.09 -3.16
N SER A 117 -7.09 0.17 -3.68
CA SER A 117 -8.21 0.99 -3.20
C SER A 117 -9.09 0.20 -2.21
N THR A 118 -10.27 0.71 -1.89
CA THR A 118 -11.18 0.13 -0.92
C THR A 118 -12.66 0.24 -1.32
N VAL A 119 -13.44 -0.81 -1.07
CA VAL A 119 -14.90 -0.76 -1.21
C VAL A 119 -15.56 0.27 -0.27
N MET A 120 -14.87 0.69 0.80
CA MET A 120 -15.38 1.70 1.74
C MET A 120 -15.58 3.08 1.10
N ALA A 121 -14.97 3.34 -0.07
CA ALA A 121 -15.22 4.56 -0.85
C ALA A 121 -16.61 4.56 -1.51
N HIS A 122 -17.23 3.38 -1.63
CA HIS A 122 -18.50 3.15 -2.34
C HIS A 122 -19.62 2.69 -1.39
N TYR A 123 -19.67 3.24 -0.19
CA TYR A 123 -20.65 2.85 0.81
C TYR A 123 -22.09 2.98 0.25
N ARG A 124 -22.96 2.03 0.60
CA ARG A 124 -24.31 1.90 0.07
C ARG A 124 -24.40 1.74 -1.46
N GLY A 125 -23.36 1.21 -2.09
CA GLY A 125 -23.34 1.00 -3.54
C GLY A 125 -23.30 2.28 -4.39
N LYS A 126 -23.00 3.43 -3.77
CA LYS A 126 -22.91 4.70 -4.50
C LYS A 126 -21.56 4.83 -5.19
N PRO A 127 -21.49 5.53 -6.35
CA PRO A 127 -20.23 5.77 -7.05
C PRO A 127 -19.16 6.43 -6.15
N TYR A 128 -19.58 7.34 -5.29
CA TYR A 128 -18.74 7.95 -4.26
C TYR A 128 -19.58 8.23 -3.00
N CYS A 129 -19.24 7.53 -1.92
CA CYS A 129 -19.84 7.74 -0.59
C CYS A 129 -18.86 7.17 0.46
N PRO A 130 -17.82 7.91 0.86
CA PRO A 130 -16.82 7.39 1.76
C PRO A 130 -17.42 7.08 3.13
N LEU A 131 -17.23 5.85 3.60
CA LEU A 131 -17.72 5.39 4.89
C LEU A 131 -17.06 6.11 6.07
N ASN A 132 -15.80 6.47 5.90
CA ASN A 132 -14.96 7.11 6.92
C ASN A 132 -13.86 7.96 6.27
N LEU A 133 -13.06 8.64 7.12
CA LEU A 133 -12.00 9.52 6.65
C LEU A 133 -10.90 8.75 5.88
N TYR A 134 -10.59 7.52 6.29
CA TYR A 134 -9.69 6.65 5.52
C TYR A 134 -10.17 6.45 4.08
N ALA A 135 -11.44 6.12 3.89
CA ALA A 135 -12.02 5.95 2.55
C ALA A 135 -11.98 7.24 1.73
N ALA A 136 -12.17 8.39 2.39
CA ALA A 136 -12.03 9.70 1.74
C ALA A 136 -10.58 9.97 1.27
N THR A 137 -9.57 9.63 2.08
CA THR A 137 -8.16 9.78 1.65
C THR A 137 -7.80 8.83 0.50
N LYS A 138 -8.38 7.63 0.47
CA LYS A 138 -8.21 6.71 -0.68
C LYS A 138 -8.82 7.29 -1.96
N GLN A 139 -9.98 7.94 -1.87
CA GLN A 139 -10.56 8.62 -3.03
C GLN A 139 -9.70 9.79 -3.49
N ALA A 140 -9.21 10.63 -2.57
CA ALA A 140 -8.32 11.74 -2.92
C ALA A 140 -7.07 11.27 -3.68
N PHE A 141 -6.48 10.14 -3.29
CA PHE A 141 -5.38 9.55 -4.06
C PHE A 141 -5.84 9.03 -5.43
N SER A 142 -7.06 8.48 -5.54
CA SER A 142 -7.63 8.08 -6.84
C SER A 142 -7.70 9.25 -7.82
N ASP A 143 -8.08 10.44 -7.33
CA ASP A 143 -8.19 11.64 -8.14
C ASP A 143 -6.80 12.14 -8.59
N LEU A 144 -5.78 12.07 -7.71
CA LEU A 144 -4.39 12.31 -8.10
C LEU A 144 -3.95 11.32 -9.18
N LEU A 145 -4.18 10.03 -8.98
CA LEU A 145 -3.81 8.96 -9.92
C LEU A 145 -4.45 9.17 -11.29
N ALA A 146 -5.71 9.62 -11.33
CA ALA A 146 -6.42 9.91 -12.57
C ALA A 146 -5.68 10.98 -13.40
N TYR A 147 -5.19 12.05 -12.76
CA TYR A 147 -4.39 13.07 -13.46
C TYR A 147 -3.17 12.46 -14.18
N TYR A 148 -2.37 11.63 -13.48
CA TYR A 148 -1.15 11.04 -14.08
C TYR A 148 -1.46 10.05 -15.20
N THR A 149 -2.57 9.32 -15.09
CA THR A 149 -3.00 8.36 -16.14
C THR A 149 -3.58 9.08 -17.34
N ASP A 150 -4.41 10.11 -17.14
CA ASP A 150 -5.02 10.92 -18.22
C ASP A 150 -3.98 11.75 -18.96
N ALA A 151 -2.95 12.23 -18.27
CA ALA A 151 -1.79 12.88 -18.87
C ALA A 151 -0.84 11.91 -19.61
N GLY A 152 -1.10 10.60 -19.59
CA GLY A 152 -0.28 9.58 -20.25
C GLY A 152 1.10 9.37 -19.63
N LEU A 153 1.31 9.82 -18.38
CA LEU A 153 2.60 9.74 -17.69
C LEU A 153 2.89 8.32 -17.17
N LEU A 154 1.84 7.57 -16.82
CA LEU A 154 1.92 6.17 -16.41
C LEU A 154 0.61 5.44 -16.69
N ARG A 155 0.64 4.11 -16.58
CA ARG A 155 -0.56 3.27 -16.64
C ARG A 155 -0.83 2.68 -15.27
N ALA A 156 -2.10 2.62 -14.85
CA ALA A 156 -2.45 2.08 -13.55
C ALA A 156 -3.56 1.03 -13.63
N VAL A 157 -3.50 0.10 -12.68
CA VAL A 157 -4.59 -0.80 -12.33
C VAL A 157 -4.97 -0.53 -10.89
N THR A 158 -6.25 -0.20 -10.67
CA THR A 158 -6.81 -0.02 -9.34
C THR A 158 -7.53 -1.30 -8.90
N LEU A 159 -7.08 -1.87 -7.78
CA LEU A 159 -7.71 -3.02 -7.14
C LEU A 159 -8.62 -2.51 -6.01
N VAL A 160 -9.92 -2.56 -6.20
CA VAL A 160 -10.90 -2.18 -5.15
C VAL A 160 -11.06 -3.36 -4.21
N LEU A 161 -10.36 -3.32 -3.09
CA LEU A 161 -10.33 -4.42 -2.12
C LEU A 161 -11.50 -4.32 -1.13
N SER A 162 -12.12 -5.46 -0.88
CA SER A 162 -13.03 -5.69 0.28
C SER A 162 -12.20 -6.15 1.49
N ASP A 163 -12.84 -6.78 2.47
CA ASP A 163 -12.12 -7.39 3.57
C ASP A 163 -11.20 -8.52 3.07
N THR A 164 -9.92 -8.36 3.37
CA THR A 164 -8.88 -9.35 3.06
C THR A 164 -8.55 -10.14 4.32
N TYR A 165 -8.45 -11.46 4.21
CA TYR A 165 -8.11 -12.38 5.30
C TYR A 165 -7.38 -13.59 4.73
N GLY A 166 -6.79 -14.39 5.59
CA GLY A 166 -6.14 -15.64 5.20
C GLY A 166 -5.11 -16.13 6.21
N PRO A 167 -4.35 -17.18 5.88
CA PRO A 167 -3.39 -17.78 6.80
C PRO A 167 -2.36 -16.75 7.31
N GLY A 168 -2.15 -16.74 8.63
CA GLY A 168 -1.18 -15.86 9.27
C GLY A 168 -1.61 -14.38 9.39
N ASP A 169 -2.85 -14.04 9.06
CA ASP A 169 -3.37 -12.67 9.25
C ASP A 169 -3.64 -12.43 10.75
N ARG A 170 -2.87 -11.52 11.35
CA ARG A 170 -2.96 -11.17 12.78
C ARG A 170 -3.74 -9.88 13.04
N ARG A 171 -4.32 -9.29 12.00
CA ARG A 171 -5.11 -8.07 12.16
C ARG A 171 -6.43 -8.38 12.88
N PRO A 172 -6.92 -7.50 13.77
CA PRO A 172 -8.17 -7.69 14.51
C PRO A 172 -9.39 -7.46 13.59
N LYS A 173 -9.58 -8.35 12.63
CA LYS A 173 -10.69 -8.34 11.69
C LYS A 173 -11.78 -9.30 12.12
N VAL A 174 -13.02 -9.01 11.75
CA VAL A 174 -14.21 -9.79 12.14
C VAL A 174 -14.01 -11.27 11.87
N LEU A 175 -13.51 -11.66 10.69
CA LEU A 175 -13.29 -13.06 10.35
C LEU A 175 -12.22 -13.72 11.22
N ASN A 176 -11.14 -13.01 11.54
CA ASN A 176 -10.10 -13.53 12.44
C ASN A 176 -10.63 -13.68 13.86
N LEU A 177 -11.41 -12.70 14.34
CA LEU A 177 -12.04 -12.76 15.66
C LEU A 177 -13.03 -13.92 15.76
N ILE A 178 -13.84 -14.19 14.72
CA ILE A 178 -14.74 -15.35 14.68
C ILE A 178 -13.95 -16.66 14.71
N GLN A 179 -12.84 -16.76 13.97
CA GLN A 179 -12.00 -17.95 13.98
C GLN A 179 -11.35 -18.18 15.36
N ASP A 180 -10.89 -17.12 16.00
CA ASP A 180 -10.29 -17.20 17.33
C ASP A 180 -11.34 -17.57 18.38
N ALA A 181 -12.53 -16.98 18.36
CA ALA A 181 -13.64 -17.34 19.22
C ALA A 181 -14.05 -18.81 19.03
N ALA A 182 -14.10 -19.29 17.79
CA ALA A 182 -14.39 -20.71 17.51
C ALA A 182 -13.33 -21.68 18.04
N ARG A 183 -12.05 -21.24 18.12
CA ARG A 183 -10.97 -22.06 18.69
C ARG A 183 -10.95 -22.07 20.21
N THR A 184 -11.24 -20.91 20.82
CA THR A 184 -11.16 -20.75 22.29
C THR A 184 -12.46 -21.11 22.98
N GLY A 185 -13.58 -21.20 22.26
CA GLY A 185 -14.92 -21.40 22.82
C GLY A 185 -15.46 -20.16 23.54
N GLU A 186 -14.80 -19.01 23.39
CA GLU A 186 -15.26 -17.72 23.93
C GLU A 186 -16.11 -17.01 22.87
N ALA A 187 -17.31 -16.56 23.26
CA ALA A 187 -18.23 -15.81 22.39
C ALA A 187 -18.24 -14.32 22.74
#